data_82acacaed62d15d2757d1c4b8f514021
#
_entry.id   82acacaed62d15d2757d1c4b8f514021
#
_cell.length_a   1.000
_cell.length_b   1.000
_cell.length_c   1.000
_cell.angle_alpha   90.00
_cell.angle_beta   90.00
_cell.angle_gamma   90.00
#
_symmetry.space_group_name_H-M   'P 1'
#
loop_
_entity.id
_entity.type
_entity.pdbx_description
1 polymer ?
#
loop_
_entity_poly.entity_id
_entity_poly.type
_entity_poly.pdbx_seq_one_letter_code
_entity_poly.pdbx_strand_id
1 'polypeptide(L)'
;MFNVIGTILFTVLCILTPLVGVVQGITPTNPAAQIANMHTIFNIVTTLILLPLGNGLVSAAMHILPERKQDMEEGMHLMYLTPIKANQDRAIGVSAIYITQLKQELERMLAMAKENVATAFQAVLDREPALIQREETVEEYIDFLNKEISQFISHVIVHETNEADSAAVSAYFKITGNIER
;
A
#
# COMPACT_ATOMS: atom_id res chain seq x y z
N MET A 1 12.39 -5.26 7.90
CA MET A 1 13.66 -5.57 7.21
C MET A 1 14.64 -4.42 7.23
N PHE A 2 14.28 -3.22 6.79
CA PHE A 2 15.17 -2.04 6.77
C PHE A 2 15.94 -1.81 8.10
N ASN A 3 15.23 -1.78 9.23
CA ASN A 3 15.84 -1.56 10.54
C ASN A 3 16.81 -2.67 10.95
N VAL A 4 16.52 -3.93 10.63
CA VAL A 4 17.41 -5.05 10.97
C VAL A 4 18.70 -4.98 10.18
N ILE A 5 18.60 -4.76 8.88
CA ILE A 5 19.77 -4.60 7.99
C ILE A 5 20.57 -3.37 8.40
N GLY A 6 19.89 -2.24 8.65
CA GLY A 6 20.51 -1.01 9.11
C GLY A 6 21.26 -1.18 10.43
N THR A 7 20.69 -1.90 11.40
CA THR A 7 21.35 -2.16 12.68
C THR A 7 22.60 -3.02 12.52
N ILE A 8 22.55 -4.09 11.73
CA ILE A 8 23.73 -4.95 11.47
C ILE A 8 24.83 -4.14 10.81
N LEU A 9 24.49 -3.39 9.75
CA LEU A 9 25.44 -2.58 8.97
C LEU A 9 26.07 -1.50 9.84
N PHE A 10 25.29 -0.80 10.66
CA PHE A 10 25.79 0.24 11.53
C PHE A 10 26.64 -0.32 12.69
N THR A 11 26.28 -1.47 13.22
CA THR A 11 27.09 -2.16 14.24
C THR A 11 28.46 -2.52 13.70
N VAL A 12 28.53 -3.07 12.49
CA VAL A 12 29.79 -3.34 11.80
C VAL A 12 30.60 -2.05 11.60
N LEU A 13 29.94 -0.98 11.18
CA LEU A 13 30.59 0.32 11.01
C LEU A 13 31.17 0.84 12.33
N CYS A 14 30.45 0.72 13.44
CA CYS A 14 30.93 1.14 14.76
C CYS A 14 32.15 0.31 15.24
N ILE A 15 32.23 -0.96 14.85
CA ILE A 15 33.37 -1.83 15.19
C ILE A 15 34.60 -1.45 14.34
N LEU A 16 34.38 -1.14 13.07
CA LEU A 16 35.48 -0.85 12.12
C LEU A 16 36.00 0.60 12.20
N THR A 17 35.22 1.51 12.80
CA THR A 17 35.56 2.94 12.86
C THR A 17 35.55 3.45 14.30
N PRO A 18 36.32 4.50 14.62
CA PRO A 18 36.31 5.14 15.95
C PRO A 18 35.06 6.03 16.19
N LEU A 19 33.92 5.70 15.59
CA LEU A 19 32.70 6.50 15.61
C LEU A 19 32.21 6.79 17.04
N VAL A 20 32.28 5.79 17.90
CA VAL A 20 31.89 5.92 19.32
C VAL A 20 32.76 6.98 20.01
N GLY A 21 34.07 6.97 19.78
CA GLY A 21 34.99 7.98 20.34
C GLY A 21 34.72 9.38 19.81
N VAL A 22 34.34 9.52 18.54
CA VAL A 22 33.96 10.81 17.95
C VAL A 22 32.69 11.35 18.61
N VAL A 23 31.66 10.53 18.79
CA VAL A 23 30.41 10.95 19.45
C VAL A 23 30.63 11.32 20.92
N GLN A 24 31.48 10.58 21.63
CA GLN A 24 31.88 10.93 22.99
C GLN A 24 32.63 12.26 23.05
N GLY A 25 33.48 12.55 22.07
CA GLY A 25 34.22 13.81 21.96
C GLY A 25 33.33 15.03 21.71
N ILE A 26 32.19 14.87 21.05
CA ILE A 26 31.23 15.97 20.78
C ILE A 26 30.48 16.37 22.07
N THR A 27 30.14 15.41 22.93
CA THR A 27 29.34 15.67 24.17
C THR A 27 29.88 14.86 25.35
N PRO A 28 31.09 15.17 25.82
CA PRO A 28 31.84 14.33 26.81
C PRO A 28 31.17 14.18 28.16
N THR A 29 30.34 15.17 28.59
CA THR A 29 29.75 15.20 29.91
C THR A 29 28.27 14.86 29.99
N ASN A 30 27.64 14.54 28.84
CA ASN A 30 26.20 14.28 28.76
C ASN A 30 25.88 12.96 28.07
N PRO A 31 25.71 11.85 28.79
CA PRO A 31 25.39 10.53 28.21
C PRO A 31 24.10 10.51 27.42
N ALA A 32 23.08 11.26 27.83
CA ALA A 32 21.80 11.32 27.11
C ALA A 32 21.98 11.97 25.73
N ALA A 33 22.79 13.04 25.65
CA ALA A 33 23.12 13.69 24.38
C ALA A 33 23.98 12.78 23.50
N GLN A 34 24.88 11.96 24.06
CA GLN A 34 25.67 10.98 23.31
C GLN A 34 24.75 9.94 22.64
N ILE A 35 23.76 9.42 23.37
CA ILE A 35 22.77 8.47 22.83
C ILE A 35 21.95 9.12 21.71
N ALA A 36 21.47 10.34 21.90
CA ALA A 36 20.70 11.08 20.89
C ALA A 36 21.51 11.33 19.62
N ASN A 37 22.78 11.78 19.78
CA ASN A 37 23.70 12.01 18.66
C ASN A 37 23.99 10.69 17.91
N MET A 38 24.22 9.60 18.63
CA MET A 38 24.47 8.28 18.04
C MET A 38 23.25 7.81 17.23
N HIS A 39 22.05 8.00 17.76
CA HIS A 39 20.81 7.66 17.06
C HIS A 39 20.60 8.51 15.80
N THR A 40 20.91 9.79 15.86
CA THR A 40 20.86 10.70 14.69
C THR A 40 21.85 10.26 13.61
N ILE A 41 23.09 9.99 14.00
CA ILE A 41 24.12 9.49 13.08
C ILE A 41 23.71 8.15 12.46
N PHE A 42 23.17 7.24 13.28
CA PHE A 42 22.61 5.96 12.81
C PHE A 42 21.59 6.17 11.69
N ASN A 43 20.59 7.01 11.92
CA ASN A 43 19.54 7.25 10.93
C ASN A 43 20.09 7.90 9.64
N ILE A 44 20.95 8.88 9.75
CA ILE A 44 21.55 9.55 8.59
C ILE A 44 22.40 8.56 7.77
N VAL A 45 23.32 7.86 8.43
CA VAL A 45 24.24 6.94 7.76
C VAL A 45 23.51 5.77 7.12
N THR A 46 22.60 5.14 7.86
CA THR A 46 21.83 4.01 7.33
C THR A 46 20.92 4.43 6.17
N THR A 47 20.32 5.61 6.24
CA THR A 47 19.50 6.14 5.14
C THR A 47 20.36 6.41 3.90
N LEU A 48 21.51 7.06 4.03
CA LEU A 48 22.40 7.33 2.91
C LEU A 48 22.94 6.06 2.24
N ILE A 49 23.22 5.01 3.02
CA ILE A 49 23.70 3.74 2.49
C ILE A 49 22.57 2.91 1.87
N LEU A 50 21.40 2.85 2.52
CA LEU A 50 20.30 2.00 2.10
C LEU A 50 19.40 2.63 1.02
N LEU A 51 19.39 3.96 0.90
CA LEU A 51 18.61 4.66 -0.11
C LEU A 51 18.94 4.18 -1.55
N PRO A 52 20.21 4.16 -1.98
CA PRO A 52 20.56 3.68 -3.33
C PRO A 52 20.33 2.16 -3.49
N LEU A 53 20.27 1.41 -2.40
CA LEU A 53 20.02 -0.02 -2.38
C LEU A 53 18.53 -0.38 -2.27
N GLY A 54 17.64 0.62 -2.31
CA GLY A 54 16.19 0.45 -2.12
C GLY A 54 15.59 -0.63 -3.01
N ASN A 55 15.91 -0.61 -4.31
CA ASN A 55 15.44 -1.63 -5.26
C ASN A 55 15.94 -3.04 -4.91
N GLY A 56 17.17 -3.15 -4.43
CA GLY A 56 17.74 -4.42 -3.97
C GLY A 56 17.06 -4.94 -2.69
N LEU A 57 16.72 -4.03 -1.76
CA LEU A 57 15.97 -4.37 -0.54
C LEU A 57 14.55 -4.84 -0.84
N VAL A 58 13.87 -4.21 -1.81
CA VAL A 58 12.55 -4.65 -2.29
C VAL A 58 12.66 -6.04 -2.91
N SER A 59 13.63 -6.26 -3.81
CA SER A 59 13.86 -7.56 -4.44
C SER A 59 14.19 -8.65 -3.41
N ALA A 60 15.00 -8.35 -2.40
CA ALA A 60 15.30 -9.27 -1.32
C ALA A 60 14.07 -9.56 -0.45
N ALA A 61 13.25 -8.54 -0.17
CA ALA A 61 12.01 -8.73 0.58
C ALA A 61 11.02 -9.63 -0.18
N MET A 62 10.86 -9.43 -1.49
CA MET A 62 10.03 -10.28 -2.35
C MET A 62 10.56 -11.71 -2.47
N HIS A 63 11.88 -11.91 -2.36
CA HIS A 63 12.47 -13.25 -2.39
C HIS A 63 12.26 -14.01 -1.06
N ILE A 64 12.28 -13.31 0.07
CA ILE A 64 12.11 -13.90 1.41
C ILE A 64 10.63 -14.12 1.75
N LEU A 65 9.78 -13.19 1.29
CA LEU A 65 8.33 -13.24 1.37
C LEU A 65 7.81 -13.25 -0.06
N PRO A 66 7.88 -14.38 -0.78
CA PRO A 66 7.25 -14.43 -2.09
C PRO A 66 5.79 -14.04 -1.89
N GLU A 67 5.36 -13.03 -2.65
CA GLU A 67 3.93 -12.75 -2.75
C GLU A 67 3.27 -14.08 -3.02
N ARG A 68 2.29 -14.42 -2.20
CA ARG A 68 1.42 -15.57 -2.45
C ARG A 68 0.87 -15.29 -3.84
N LYS A 69 1.54 -15.87 -4.86
CA LYS A 69 1.08 -15.73 -6.25
C LYS A 69 -0.39 -16.08 -6.20
N GLN A 70 -1.19 -15.16 -6.36
CA GLN A 70 -2.33 -14.98 -7.26
C GLN A 70 -2.90 -16.24 -7.94
N ASP A 71 -2.78 -17.41 -7.30
CA ASP A 71 -3.51 -18.60 -7.73
C ASP A 71 -5.03 -18.44 -7.50
N MET A 72 -5.45 -17.37 -6.80
CA MET A 72 -6.85 -16.97 -6.62
C MET A 72 -7.32 -15.90 -7.61
N GLU A 73 -6.44 -15.22 -8.33
CA GLU A 73 -6.85 -14.17 -9.30
C GLU A 73 -7.45 -14.71 -10.59
N GLU A 74 -7.46 -16.01 -10.85
CA GLU A 74 -8.09 -16.56 -12.08
C GLU A 74 -9.60 -16.31 -12.18
N GLY A 75 -10.24 -15.83 -11.09
CA GLY A 75 -11.66 -15.41 -11.11
C GLY A 75 -11.90 -13.93 -10.80
N MET A 76 -10.90 -13.21 -10.25
CA MET A 76 -11.06 -11.83 -9.84
C MET A 76 -10.73 -10.88 -10.99
N HIS A 77 -11.67 -10.04 -11.38
CA HIS A 77 -11.47 -9.07 -12.47
C HIS A 77 -12.29 -7.80 -12.24
N LEU A 78 -11.81 -6.71 -12.80
CA LEU A 78 -12.57 -5.49 -12.94
C LEU A 78 -13.64 -5.68 -14.01
N MET A 79 -14.89 -5.36 -13.71
CA MET A 79 -16.02 -5.58 -14.61
C MET A 79 -16.30 -4.36 -15.50
N TYR A 80 -16.19 -3.19 -14.93
CA TYR A 80 -16.53 -1.92 -15.58
C TYR A 80 -15.29 -1.09 -15.93
N LEU A 81 -14.21 -1.21 -15.17
CA LEU A 81 -12.97 -0.49 -15.42
C LEU A 81 -12.15 -1.17 -16.49
N THR A 82 -11.85 -0.43 -17.54
CA THR A 82 -10.93 -0.88 -18.61
C THR A 82 -9.52 -0.34 -18.36
N PRO A 83 -8.47 -1.14 -18.56
CA PRO A 83 -7.10 -0.68 -18.41
C PRO A 83 -6.81 0.55 -19.28
N ILE A 84 -6.23 1.60 -18.67
CA ILE A 84 -5.90 2.83 -19.35
C ILE A 84 -4.75 2.53 -20.33
N LYS A 85 -4.99 2.72 -21.63
CA LYS A 85 -3.95 2.60 -22.66
C LYS A 85 -3.26 3.96 -22.81
N ALA A 86 -1.95 3.98 -22.69
CA ALA A 86 -1.08 5.17 -22.69
C ALA A 86 -1.29 6.19 -23.83
N ASN A 87 -2.01 5.83 -24.88
CA ASN A 87 -2.29 6.71 -26.03
C ASN A 87 -3.71 7.31 -26.03
N GLN A 88 -4.57 6.99 -25.07
CA GLN A 88 -5.96 7.46 -25.01
C GLN A 88 -6.17 8.66 -24.03
N ASP A 89 -5.19 8.96 -23.21
CA ASP A 89 -5.30 9.95 -22.11
C ASP A 89 -5.52 11.40 -22.56
N ARG A 90 -5.47 11.70 -23.86
CA ARG A 90 -5.63 13.05 -24.41
C ARG A 90 -6.95 13.31 -25.14
N ALA A 91 -7.84 12.34 -25.19
CA ALA A 91 -9.12 12.49 -25.88
C ALA A 91 -10.13 13.23 -24.98
N ILE A 92 -10.74 14.30 -25.52
CA ILE A 92 -11.84 15.04 -24.87
C ILE A 92 -12.99 14.07 -24.55
N GLY A 93 -13.45 14.06 -23.30
CA GLY A 93 -14.56 13.21 -22.83
C GLY A 93 -14.15 11.86 -22.22
N VAL A 94 -12.87 11.49 -22.24
CA VAL A 94 -12.38 10.24 -21.63
C VAL A 94 -12.57 10.26 -20.13
N SER A 95 -12.40 11.43 -19.50
CA SER A 95 -12.60 11.65 -18.08
C SER A 95 -14.02 11.26 -17.61
N ALA A 96 -15.07 11.72 -18.30
CA ALA A 96 -16.46 11.39 -17.98
C ALA A 96 -16.75 9.88 -18.09
N ILE A 97 -16.12 9.20 -19.04
CA ILE A 97 -16.23 7.75 -19.20
C ILE A 97 -15.58 7.06 -18.01
N TYR A 98 -14.37 7.46 -17.64
CA TYR A 98 -13.65 6.88 -16.49
C TYR A 98 -14.40 7.09 -15.16
N ILE A 99 -14.97 8.27 -14.95
CA ILE A 99 -15.80 8.56 -13.77
C ILE A 99 -17.02 7.66 -13.72
N THR A 100 -17.68 7.45 -14.85
CA THR A 100 -18.84 6.56 -14.93
C THR A 100 -18.47 5.11 -14.66
N GLN A 101 -17.39 4.62 -15.26
CA GLN A 101 -16.88 3.27 -15.05
C GLN A 101 -16.45 3.05 -13.59
N LEU A 102 -15.76 4.04 -13.02
CA LEU A 102 -15.33 4.03 -11.63
C LEU A 102 -16.52 3.96 -10.67
N LYS A 103 -17.56 4.75 -10.92
CA LYS A 103 -18.79 4.70 -10.15
C LYS A 103 -19.44 3.32 -10.19
N GLN A 104 -19.53 2.70 -11.36
CA GLN A 104 -20.14 1.37 -11.52
C GLN A 104 -19.34 0.30 -10.78
N GLU A 105 -18.00 0.35 -10.82
CA GLU A 105 -17.16 -0.58 -10.10
C GLU A 105 -17.27 -0.41 -8.59
N LEU A 106 -17.37 0.82 -8.09
CA LEU A 106 -17.62 1.12 -6.68
C LEU A 106 -18.99 0.65 -6.22
N GLU A 107 -20.04 0.82 -7.02
CA GLU A 107 -21.37 0.31 -6.72
C GLU A 107 -21.37 -1.21 -6.61
N ARG A 108 -20.60 -1.91 -7.48
CA ARG A 108 -20.41 -3.36 -7.40
C ARG A 108 -19.67 -3.76 -6.12
N MET A 109 -18.57 -3.10 -5.82
CA MET A 109 -17.78 -3.35 -4.60
C MET A 109 -18.64 -3.15 -3.33
N LEU A 110 -19.44 -2.09 -3.29
CA LEU A 110 -20.35 -1.81 -2.18
C LEU A 110 -21.44 -2.88 -2.03
N ALA A 111 -21.98 -3.37 -3.15
CA ALA A 111 -22.98 -4.44 -3.13
C ALA A 111 -22.37 -5.74 -2.58
N MET A 112 -21.14 -6.08 -2.96
CA MET A 112 -20.42 -7.24 -2.44
C MET A 112 -20.13 -7.11 -0.96
N ALA A 113 -19.64 -5.96 -0.50
CA ALA A 113 -19.36 -5.71 0.91
C ALA A 113 -20.64 -5.79 1.76
N LYS A 114 -21.73 -5.22 1.27
CA LYS A 114 -23.05 -5.31 1.96
C LYS A 114 -23.56 -6.75 2.08
N GLU A 115 -23.42 -7.54 1.01
CA GLU A 115 -23.80 -8.95 1.03
C GLU A 115 -22.90 -9.72 2.00
N ASN A 116 -21.57 -9.48 1.96
CA ASN A 116 -20.60 -10.12 2.84
C ASN A 116 -20.94 -9.89 4.31
N VAL A 117 -21.17 -8.64 4.70
CA VAL A 117 -21.58 -8.31 6.09
C VAL A 117 -22.89 -9.01 6.48
N ALA A 118 -23.90 -9.02 5.61
CA ALA A 118 -25.15 -9.68 5.90
C ALA A 118 -25.00 -11.20 6.10
N THR A 119 -24.23 -11.85 5.24
CA THR A 119 -23.95 -13.29 5.32
C THR A 119 -23.08 -13.62 6.54
N ALA A 120 -22.11 -12.79 6.89
CA ALA A 120 -21.29 -12.96 8.09
C ALA A 120 -22.16 -12.93 9.37
N PHE A 121 -23.10 -12.00 9.46
CA PHE A 121 -24.05 -11.96 10.57
C PHE A 121 -24.94 -13.21 10.59
N GLN A 122 -25.43 -13.68 9.45
CA GLN A 122 -26.22 -14.89 9.35
C GLN A 122 -25.41 -16.13 9.79
N ALA A 123 -24.15 -16.25 9.35
CA ALA A 123 -23.23 -17.33 9.74
C ALA A 123 -23.08 -17.44 11.27
N VAL A 124 -22.98 -16.29 11.94
CA VAL A 124 -22.90 -16.24 13.41
C VAL A 124 -24.20 -16.69 14.07
N LEU A 125 -25.35 -16.26 13.55
CA LEU A 125 -26.68 -16.62 14.10
C LEU A 125 -26.97 -18.11 13.93
N ASP A 126 -26.66 -18.67 12.75
CA ASP A 126 -26.92 -20.05 12.40
C ASP A 126 -25.85 -21.03 12.89
N ARG A 127 -24.71 -20.49 13.37
CA ARG A 127 -23.53 -21.26 13.80
C ARG A 127 -22.98 -22.18 12.70
N GLU A 128 -22.99 -21.71 11.46
CA GLU A 128 -22.48 -22.45 10.29
C GLU A 128 -21.06 -22.03 9.91
N PRO A 129 -20.01 -22.79 10.29
CA PRO A 129 -18.61 -22.45 9.96
C PRO A 129 -18.31 -22.44 8.45
N ALA A 130 -19.09 -23.18 7.66
CA ALA A 130 -18.90 -23.25 6.20
C ALA A 130 -19.17 -21.90 5.50
N LEU A 131 -20.04 -21.09 6.06
CA LEU A 131 -20.32 -19.75 5.54
C LEU A 131 -19.13 -18.80 5.76
N ILE A 132 -18.39 -18.95 6.86
CA ILE A 132 -17.21 -18.11 7.16
C ILE A 132 -16.12 -18.25 6.09
N GLN A 133 -15.90 -19.45 5.60
CA GLN A 133 -14.90 -19.69 4.55
C GLN A 133 -15.29 -19.02 3.20
N ARG A 134 -16.57 -18.93 2.91
CA ARG A 134 -17.08 -18.19 1.76
C ARG A 134 -16.85 -16.67 1.92
N GLU A 135 -17.05 -16.15 3.13
CA GLU A 135 -16.84 -14.74 3.45
C GLU A 135 -15.40 -14.30 3.27
N GLU A 136 -14.42 -15.14 3.66
CA GLU A 136 -13.00 -14.89 3.42
C GLU A 136 -12.69 -14.70 1.93
N THR A 137 -13.29 -15.52 1.06
CA THR A 137 -13.10 -15.41 -0.39
C THR A 137 -13.70 -14.11 -0.96
N VAL A 138 -14.84 -13.67 -0.44
CA VAL A 138 -15.48 -12.41 -0.85
C VAL A 138 -14.67 -11.22 -0.33
N GLU A 139 -14.12 -11.29 0.88
CA GLU A 139 -13.22 -10.27 1.44
C GLU A 139 -11.97 -10.11 0.59
N GLU A 140 -11.32 -11.22 0.21
CA GLU A 140 -10.16 -11.20 -0.70
C GLU A 140 -10.51 -10.54 -2.04
N TYR A 141 -11.74 -10.72 -2.55
CA TYR A 141 -12.17 -10.05 -3.77
C TYR A 141 -12.42 -8.54 -3.57
N ILE A 142 -12.98 -8.15 -2.42
CA ILE A 142 -13.16 -6.74 -2.07
C ILE A 142 -11.81 -6.04 -1.93
N ASP A 143 -10.81 -6.69 -1.32
CA ASP A 143 -9.44 -6.20 -1.21
C ASP A 143 -8.78 -6.03 -2.57
N PHE A 144 -8.95 -7.01 -3.46
CA PHE A 144 -8.49 -6.91 -4.84
C PHE A 144 -9.12 -5.70 -5.54
N LEU A 145 -10.43 -5.50 -5.41
CA LEU A 145 -11.13 -4.36 -6.00
C LEU A 145 -10.63 -3.03 -5.42
N ASN A 146 -10.44 -2.95 -4.10
CA ASN A 146 -9.90 -1.76 -3.45
C ASN A 146 -8.52 -1.39 -4.01
N LYS A 147 -7.64 -2.36 -4.16
CA LYS A 147 -6.29 -2.18 -4.73
C LYS A 147 -6.35 -1.67 -6.17
N GLU A 148 -7.09 -2.36 -7.04
CA GLU A 148 -7.18 -2.04 -8.46
C GLU A 148 -7.88 -0.69 -8.71
N ILE A 149 -8.98 -0.41 -8.00
CA ILE A 149 -9.68 0.88 -8.07
C ILE A 149 -8.77 2.01 -7.59
N SER A 150 -8.03 1.82 -6.50
CA SER A 150 -7.10 2.82 -5.97
C SER A 150 -5.95 3.11 -6.94
N GLN A 151 -5.41 2.10 -7.61
CA GLN A 151 -4.40 2.26 -8.65
C GLN A 151 -4.96 3.03 -9.86
N PHE A 152 -6.16 2.67 -10.30
CA PHE A 152 -6.84 3.35 -11.40
C PHE A 152 -7.08 4.83 -11.07
N ILE A 153 -7.60 5.14 -9.89
CA ILE A 153 -7.82 6.51 -9.42
C ILE A 153 -6.51 7.30 -9.39
N SER A 154 -5.44 6.72 -8.86
CA SER A 154 -4.13 7.37 -8.79
C SER A 154 -3.61 7.74 -10.17
N HIS A 155 -3.88 6.92 -11.18
CA HIS A 155 -3.51 7.19 -12.56
C HIS A 155 -4.38 8.29 -13.20
N VAL A 156 -5.69 8.24 -12.98
CA VAL A 156 -6.63 9.24 -13.52
C VAL A 156 -6.39 10.63 -12.94
N ILE A 157 -6.15 10.75 -11.61
CA ILE A 157 -5.91 12.04 -10.95
C ILE A 157 -4.71 12.79 -11.55
N VAL A 158 -3.65 12.09 -11.92
CA VAL A 158 -2.43 12.71 -12.48
C VAL A 158 -2.71 13.40 -13.83
N HIS A 159 -3.68 12.90 -14.58
CA HIS A 159 -4.00 13.38 -15.92
C HIS A 159 -5.27 14.24 -15.98
N GLU A 160 -5.99 14.36 -14.86
CA GLU A 160 -7.24 15.11 -14.80
C GLU A 160 -6.98 16.61 -14.65
N THR A 161 -7.53 17.39 -15.56
CA THR A 161 -7.40 18.87 -15.59
C THR A 161 -8.67 19.58 -15.16
N ASN A 162 -9.82 18.89 -15.09
CA ASN A 162 -11.09 19.46 -14.68
C ASN A 162 -11.23 19.37 -13.15
N GLU A 163 -11.44 20.50 -12.49
CA GLU A 163 -11.56 20.60 -11.03
C GLU A 163 -12.76 19.79 -10.49
N ALA A 164 -13.90 19.81 -11.19
CA ALA A 164 -15.09 19.05 -10.77
C ALA A 164 -14.86 17.54 -10.85
N ASP A 165 -14.21 17.06 -11.90
CA ASP A 165 -13.89 15.66 -12.12
C ASP A 165 -12.82 15.19 -11.13
N SER A 166 -11.81 16.02 -10.86
CA SER A 166 -10.79 15.76 -9.84
C SER A 166 -11.39 15.64 -8.44
N ALA A 167 -12.36 16.49 -8.10
CA ALA A 167 -13.08 16.42 -6.83
C ALA A 167 -13.92 15.14 -6.72
N ALA A 168 -14.60 14.74 -7.79
CA ALA A 168 -15.37 13.49 -7.84
C ALA A 168 -14.46 12.25 -7.66
N VAL A 169 -13.35 12.19 -8.37
CA VAL A 169 -12.37 11.09 -8.27
C VAL A 169 -11.76 11.01 -6.86
N SER A 170 -11.46 12.16 -6.24
CA SER A 170 -10.98 12.23 -4.86
C SER A 170 -12.02 11.75 -3.85
N ALA A 171 -13.30 12.05 -4.09
CA ALA A 171 -14.38 11.53 -3.26
C ALA A 171 -14.51 10.01 -3.40
N TYR A 172 -14.40 9.47 -4.60
CA TYR A 172 -14.43 8.02 -4.85
C TYR A 172 -13.28 7.29 -4.19
N PHE A 173 -12.08 7.86 -4.17
CA PHE A 173 -10.96 7.30 -3.42
C PHE A 173 -11.26 7.12 -1.93
N LYS A 174 -11.89 8.13 -1.31
CA LYS A 174 -12.32 8.04 0.10
C LYS A 174 -13.40 6.98 0.30
N ILE A 175 -14.34 6.86 -0.65
CA ILE A 175 -15.42 5.87 -0.60
C ILE A 175 -14.83 4.46 -0.69
N THR A 176 -13.88 4.22 -1.60
CA THR A 176 -13.20 2.91 -1.74
C THR A 176 -12.62 2.42 -0.42
N GLY A 177 -11.82 3.25 0.26
CA GLY A 177 -11.22 2.90 1.54
C GLY A 177 -12.23 2.83 2.72
N ASN A 178 -13.43 3.39 2.57
CA ASN A 178 -14.49 3.22 3.57
C ASN A 178 -15.29 1.93 3.37
N ILE A 179 -15.40 1.44 2.15
CA ILE A 179 -16.10 0.17 1.84
C ILE A 179 -15.26 -1.03 2.30
N GLU A 180 -13.94 -0.96 2.18
CA GLU A 180 -13.01 -2.01 2.59
C GLU A 180 -12.97 -2.19 4.12
N ARG A 181 -13.15 -1.12 4.91
CA ARG A 181 -13.14 -1.19 6.39
C ARG A 181 -14.37 -1.85 6.99
#